data_1bd1ac5ed98323913f124b4de7b60b00
#
_entry.id   1bd1ac5ed98323913f124b4de7b60b00
#
_cell.length_a   1.000
_cell.length_b   1.000
_cell.length_c   1.000
_cell.angle_alpha   90.00
_cell.angle_beta   90.00
_cell.angle_gamma   90.00
#
_symmetry.space_group_name_H-M   'P 1'
#
loop_
_entity.id
_entity.type
_entity.pdbx_description
1 polymer ?
#
loop_
_entity_poly.entity_id
_entity_poly.type
_entity_poly.pdbx_seq_one_letter_code
_entity_poly.pdbx_strand_id
1 'polypeptide(L)'
;YWSFSKKYYNTVEEFKKDIEEYNISCENEKEWQLDELVIDEPSIEMQYMAWVHPEDILPNEELMEDDDIFEEEPDDDEYGYQVELAATLLPDNGKNFLGYEFLMKVHNQQANKELGDHVFYEGSEVEKEEDGVARTYIYCGS
;
A
#
# COMPACT_ATOMS: atom_id res chain seq x y z
N TYR A 1 -11.96 0.58 -9.31
CA TYR A 1 -10.66 0.08 -9.79
C TYR A 1 -9.56 1.07 -9.43
N TRP A 2 -8.39 0.56 -9.15
CA TRP A 2 -7.22 1.40 -8.93
C TRP A 2 -5.94 0.67 -9.35
N SER A 3 -5.00 1.41 -9.91
CA SER A 3 -3.67 0.93 -10.25
C SER A 3 -2.63 1.75 -9.49
N PHE A 4 -1.75 1.07 -8.76
CA PHE A 4 -0.66 1.74 -8.06
C PHE A 4 0.39 2.25 -9.05
N SER A 5 1.03 3.35 -8.71
CA SER A 5 2.08 3.98 -9.52
C SER A 5 3.14 4.59 -8.60
N LYS A 6 4.15 5.21 -9.18
CA LYS A 6 5.20 5.89 -8.44
C LYS A 6 4.85 7.34 -8.10
N LYS A 7 3.64 7.79 -8.44
CA LYS A 7 3.17 9.13 -8.06
C LYS A 7 2.86 9.18 -6.57
N TYR A 8 3.43 10.16 -5.89
CA TYR A 8 3.14 10.42 -4.47
C TYR A 8 2.05 11.48 -4.35
N TYR A 9 1.03 11.22 -3.54
CA TYR A 9 -0.08 12.15 -3.31
C TYR A 9 0.09 12.88 -2.00
N ASN A 10 -0.06 14.21 -2.04
CA ASN A 10 0.08 15.07 -0.86
C ASN A 10 -1.26 15.31 -0.15
N THR A 11 -2.38 15.20 -0.87
CA THR A 11 -3.71 15.43 -0.32
C THR A 11 -4.68 14.35 -0.74
N VAL A 12 -5.67 14.09 0.12
CA VAL A 12 -6.74 13.12 -0.18
C VAL A 12 -7.56 13.60 -1.37
N GLU A 13 -7.79 14.91 -1.51
CA GLU A 13 -8.57 15.50 -2.60
C GLU A 13 -7.92 15.20 -3.96
N GLU A 14 -6.61 15.34 -4.05
CA GLU A 14 -5.87 15.02 -5.28
C GLU A 14 -6.00 13.53 -5.61
N PHE A 15 -5.85 12.67 -4.61
CA PHE A 15 -5.95 11.23 -4.77
C PHE A 15 -7.36 10.82 -5.21
N LYS A 16 -8.37 11.36 -4.55
CA LYS A 16 -9.78 11.10 -4.88
C LYS A 16 -10.10 11.46 -6.32
N LYS A 17 -9.62 12.62 -6.77
CA LYS A 17 -9.82 13.07 -8.15
C LYS A 17 -9.22 12.08 -9.15
N ASP A 18 -8.01 11.60 -8.90
CA ASP A 18 -7.35 10.65 -9.79
C ASP A 18 -8.07 9.31 -9.82
N ILE A 19 -8.57 8.83 -8.67
CA ILE A 19 -9.37 7.60 -8.62
C ILE A 19 -10.64 7.75 -9.45
N GLU A 20 -11.36 8.86 -9.30
CA GLU A 20 -12.59 9.11 -10.05
C GLU A 20 -12.33 9.14 -11.55
N GLU A 21 -11.28 9.85 -11.98
CA GLU A 21 -10.89 9.91 -13.40
C GLU A 21 -10.47 8.53 -13.93
N TYR A 22 -9.76 7.76 -13.13
CA TYR A 22 -9.32 6.41 -13.51
C TYR A 22 -10.54 5.49 -13.74
N ASN A 23 -11.52 5.53 -12.83
CA ASN A 23 -12.71 4.69 -12.95
C ASN A 23 -13.59 5.10 -14.13
N ILE A 24 -13.66 6.39 -14.43
CA ILE A 24 -14.35 6.89 -15.64
C ILE A 24 -13.66 6.33 -16.88
N SER A 25 -12.33 6.40 -16.94
CA SER A 25 -11.56 5.90 -18.09
C SER A 25 -11.69 4.39 -18.29
N CYS A 26 -11.94 3.65 -17.21
CA CYS A 26 -12.16 2.19 -17.25
C CYS A 26 -13.63 1.83 -17.51
N GLU A 27 -14.49 2.81 -17.77
CA GLU A 27 -15.94 2.63 -17.96
C GLU A 27 -16.63 1.96 -16.76
N ASN A 28 -16.04 2.13 -15.57
CA ASN A 28 -16.60 1.63 -14.33
C ASN A 28 -17.39 2.73 -13.64
N GLU A 29 -18.69 2.78 -13.88
CA GLU A 29 -19.59 3.80 -13.29
C GLU A 29 -20.08 3.42 -11.89
N LYS A 30 -19.74 2.24 -11.39
CA LYS A 30 -20.12 1.85 -10.05
C LYS A 30 -19.38 2.71 -9.04
N GLU A 31 -20.11 3.32 -8.15
CA GLU A 31 -19.54 4.07 -7.05
C GLU A 31 -18.66 3.15 -6.20
N TRP A 32 -17.41 3.50 -6.08
CA TRP A 32 -16.52 2.91 -5.12
C TRP A 32 -16.76 3.65 -3.80
N GLN A 33 -17.46 3.02 -2.87
CA GLN A 33 -17.96 3.66 -1.65
C GLN A 33 -16.86 3.92 -0.61
N LEU A 34 -15.71 4.43 -1.06
CA LEU A 34 -14.60 4.75 -0.16
C LEU A 34 -14.90 5.94 0.76
N ASP A 35 -15.85 6.81 0.38
CA ASP A 35 -16.29 7.92 1.23
C ASP A 35 -17.00 7.44 2.50
N GLU A 36 -17.66 6.29 2.43
CA GLU A 36 -18.44 5.75 3.53
C GLU A 36 -17.65 4.77 4.39
N LEU A 37 -16.50 4.29 3.88
CA LEU A 37 -15.69 3.34 4.60
C LEU A 37 -14.90 4.04 5.69
N VAL A 38 -15.03 3.54 6.92
CA VAL A 38 -14.23 3.99 8.07
C VAL A 38 -13.56 2.77 8.69
N ILE A 39 -12.25 2.85 8.83
CA ILE A 39 -11.47 1.82 9.53
C ILE A 39 -11.16 2.37 10.92
N ASP A 40 -11.84 1.83 11.93
CA ASP A 40 -11.80 2.34 13.29
C ASP A 40 -10.61 1.75 14.07
N GLU A 41 -9.40 2.09 13.60
CA GLU A 41 -8.15 1.65 14.21
C GLU A 41 -7.16 2.82 14.28
N PRO A 42 -6.44 2.99 15.40
CA PRO A 42 -5.46 4.09 15.53
C PRO A 42 -4.13 3.82 14.82
N SER A 43 -3.93 2.61 14.34
CA SER A 43 -2.78 2.24 13.51
C SER A 43 -3.09 0.94 12.78
N ILE A 44 -2.48 0.76 11.62
CA ILE A 44 -2.60 -0.47 10.83
C ILE A 44 -1.21 -0.85 10.32
N GLU A 45 -0.86 -2.13 10.47
CA GLU A 45 0.32 -2.68 9.81
C GLU A 45 -0.11 -3.24 8.46
N MET A 46 0.36 -2.62 7.38
CA MET A 46 0.13 -3.15 6.04
C MET A 46 1.30 -4.03 5.61
N GLN A 47 0.98 -5.17 5.03
CA GLN A 47 1.97 -6.10 4.50
C GLN A 47 1.82 -6.15 2.98
N TYR A 48 2.94 -6.09 2.28
CA TYR A 48 2.92 -6.08 0.81
C TYR A 48 4.25 -6.60 0.26
N MET A 49 4.23 -7.01 -1.01
CA MET A 49 5.40 -7.50 -1.73
C MET A 49 5.88 -6.45 -2.72
N ALA A 50 7.19 -6.27 -2.82
CA ALA A 50 7.80 -5.34 -3.78
C ALA A 50 9.24 -5.73 -4.07
N TRP A 51 9.80 -5.19 -5.15
CA TRP A 51 11.24 -5.24 -5.44
C TRP A 51 11.89 -3.99 -4.86
N VAL A 52 12.97 -4.19 -4.10
CA VAL A 52 13.67 -3.10 -3.42
C VAL A 52 15.18 -3.30 -3.48
N HIS A 53 15.90 -2.19 -3.41
CA HIS A 53 17.29 -2.17 -2.94
C HIS A 53 17.26 -1.86 -1.44
N PRO A 54 18.29 -2.23 -0.66
CA PRO A 54 18.28 -2.01 0.80
C PRO A 54 17.97 -0.57 1.22
N GLU A 55 18.41 0.41 0.44
CA GLU A 55 18.20 1.83 0.71
C GLU A 55 16.76 2.31 0.47
N ASP A 56 15.92 1.49 -0.18
CA ASP A 56 14.53 1.85 -0.49
C ASP A 56 13.59 1.61 0.69
N ILE A 57 14.04 0.91 1.72
CA ILE A 57 13.23 0.60 2.89
C ILE A 57 13.07 1.87 3.74
N LEU A 58 11.82 2.27 3.98
CA LEU A 58 11.49 3.49 4.71
C LEU A 58 11.55 3.26 6.23
N PRO A 59 11.68 4.35 7.04
CA PRO A 59 11.77 4.21 8.50
C PRO A 59 10.57 3.55 9.17
N ASN A 60 9.38 3.63 8.57
CA ASN A 60 8.17 3.00 9.10
C ASN A 60 7.96 1.57 8.58
N GLU A 61 8.95 1.03 7.88
CA GLU A 61 8.88 -0.30 7.28
C GLU A 61 9.86 -1.26 7.93
N GLU A 62 9.47 -2.54 7.96
CA GLU A 62 10.31 -3.63 8.39
C GLU A 62 10.33 -4.72 7.33
N LEU A 63 11.51 -5.30 7.11
CA LEU A 63 11.64 -6.48 6.27
C LEU A 63 11.05 -7.68 7.01
N MET A 64 10.12 -8.40 6.38
CA MET A 64 9.50 -9.57 6.98
C MET A 64 10.39 -10.82 6.91
N GLU A 65 11.51 -10.71 6.20
CA GLU A 65 12.50 -11.76 6.03
C GLU A 65 13.79 -11.37 6.78
N ASP A 66 14.73 -12.31 6.89
CA ASP A 66 16.02 -12.01 7.52
C ASP A 66 16.86 -11.06 6.65
N ASP A 67 17.59 -10.15 7.29
CA ASP A 67 18.44 -9.16 6.63
C ASP A 67 19.51 -9.78 5.73
N ASP A 68 19.90 -11.03 5.99
CA ASP A 68 20.93 -11.73 5.22
C ASP A 68 20.52 -12.00 3.77
N ILE A 69 19.25 -11.81 3.41
CA ILE A 69 18.80 -11.88 2.03
C ILE A 69 19.57 -10.89 1.14
N PHE A 70 19.98 -9.73 1.69
CA PHE A 70 20.74 -8.72 0.96
C PHE A 70 22.21 -9.09 0.75
N GLU A 71 22.69 -10.17 1.36
CA GLU A 71 24.02 -10.72 1.12
C GLU A 71 24.05 -11.63 -0.09
N GLU A 72 22.88 -12.05 -0.58
CA GLU A 72 22.73 -12.88 -1.77
C GLU A 72 22.67 -12.00 -3.04
N GLU A 73 22.74 -12.64 -4.20
CA GLU A 73 22.57 -11.91 -5.47
C GLU A 73 21.12 -11.42 -5.58
N PRO A 74 20.92 -10.19 -6.10
CA PRO A 74 19.56 -9.68 -6.34
C PRO A 74 18.76 -10.58 -7.27
N ASP A 75 17.45 -10.65 -7.04
CA ASP A 75 16.51 -11.36 -7.89
C ASP A 75 16.43 -10.74 -9.29
N ASP A 76 16.70 -9.44 -9.39
CA ASP A 76 16.73 -8.68 -10.64
C ASP A 76 17.84 -7.64 -10.56
N ASP A 77 18.62 -7.50 -11.64
CA ASP A 77 19.75 -6.57 -11.68
C ASP A 77 19.33 -5.10 -11.57
N GLU A 78 18.14 -4.76 -12.07
CA GLU A 78 17.63 -3.39 -12.06
C GLU A 78 16.77 -3.11 -10.81
N TYR A 79 15.85 -4.04 -10.48
CA TYR A 79 14.85 -3.82 -9.42
C TYR A 79 15.33 -4.25 -8.04
N GLY A 80 16.35 -5.10 -7.96
CA GLY A 80 16.93 -5.54 -6.71
C GLY A 80 16.31 -6.83 -6.18
N TYR A 81 15.84 -6.80 -4.94
CA TYR A 81 15.36 -7.98 -4.22
C TYR A 81 13.84 -7.97 -4.12
N GLN A 82 13.22 -9.10 -4.44
CA GLN A 82 11.79 -9.31 -4.22
C GLN A 82 11.56 -9.74 -2.78
N VAL A 83 10.92 -8.90 -2.00
CA VAL A 83 10.73 -9.10 -0.56
C VAL A 83 9.33 -8.76 -0.12
N GLU A 84 8.96 -9.23 1.08
CA GLU A 84 7.75 -8.80 1.77
C GLU A 84 8.12 -7.80 2.84
N LEU A 85 7.35 -6.71 2.90
CA LEU A 85 7.54 -5.60 3.83
C LEU A 85 6.30 -5.41 4.68
N ALA A 86 6.50 -4.98 5.92
CA ALA A 86 5.44 -4.55 6.81
C ALA A 86 5.65 -3.08 7.14
N ALA A 87 4.64 -2.27 6.91
CA ALA A 87 4.67 -0.84 7.17
C ALA A 87 3.58 -0.44 8.15
N THR A 88 3.90 0.46 9.08
CA THR A 88 2.92 0.99 10.01
C THR A 88 2.30 2.27 9.43
N LEU A 89 0.99 2.28 9.28
CA LEU A 89 0.22 3.43 8.83
C LEU A 89 -0.53 4.05 10.00
N LEU A 90 -0.54 5.38 10.07
CA LEU A 90 -1.26 6.14 11.10
C LEU A 90 -2.29 7.06 10.44
N PRO A 91 -3.52 7.14 11.01
CA PRO A 91 -4.50 8.08 10.50
C PRO A 91 -4.16 9.52 10.90
N ASP A 92 -4.55 10.48 10.09
CA ASP A 92 -4.27 11.90 10.34
C ASP A 92 -4.91 12.41 11.62
N ASN A 93 -6.10 11.86 11.98
CA ASN A 93 -6.80 12.26 13.22
C ASN A 93 -6.35 11.47 14.45
N GLY A 94 -5.47 10.49 14.30
CA GLY A 94 -4.97 9.66 15.39
C GLY A 94 -5.96 8.61 15.92
N LYS A 95 -7.11 8.44 15.26
CA LYS A 95 -8.20 7.57 15.76
C LYS A 95 -8.69 6.56 14.73
N ASN A 96 -8.93 7.00 13.50
CA ASN A 96 -9.48 6.14 12.45
C ASN A 96 -9.08 6.64 11.07
N PHE A 97 -9.24 5.76 10.07
CA PHE A 97 -8.98 6.08 8.66
C PHE A 97 -10.30 6.20 7.91
N LEU A 98 -10.43 7.21 7.06
CA LEU A 98 -11.42 7.20 5.99
C LEU A 98 -10.88 6.34 4.83
N GLY A 99 -11.78 5.77 4.03
CA GLY A 99 -11.38 4.85 2.95
C GLY A 99 -10.39 5.44 1.97
N TYR A 100 -10.62 6.67 1.49
CA TYR A 100 -9.69 7.34 0.58
C TYR A 100 -8.34 7.63 1.24
N GLU A 101 -8.35 8.03 2.52
CA GLU A 101 -7.12 8.25 3.27
C GLU A 101 -6.30 6.96 3.39
N PHE A 102 -6.97 5.88 3.75
CA PHE A 102 -6.32 4.57 3.88
C PHE A 102 -5.68 4.14 2.57
N LEU A 103 -6.44 4.17 1.47
CA LEU A 103 -5.93 3.75 0.17
C LEU A 103 -4.82 4.66 -0.34
N MET A 104 -4.92 5.97 -0.09
CA MET A 104 -3.84 6.91 -0.43
C MET A 104 -2.55 6.58 0.32
N LYS A 105 -2.64 6.28 1.61
CA LYS A 105 -1.47 5.92 2.41
C LYS A 105 -0.87 4.59 1.97
N VAL A 106 -1.69 3.62 1.59
CA VAL A 106 -1.24 2.37 0.97
C VAL A 106 -0.53 2.65 -0.35
N HIS A 107 -1.10 3.51 -1.19
CA HIS A 107 -0.49 3.90 -2.47
C HIS A 107 0.87 4.58 -2.25
N ASN A 108 0.91 5.57 -1.38
CA ASN A 108 2.13 6.34 -1.11
C ASN A 108 3.24 5.47 -0.51
N GLN A 109 2.87 4.49 0.32
CA GLN A 109 3.85 3.57 0.92
C GLN A 109 4.59 2.77 -0.14
N GLN A 110 3.92 2.48 -1.24
CA GLN A 110 4.48 1.71 -2.35
C GLN A 110 5.09 2.57 -3.46
N ALA A 111 4.92 3.90 -3.39
CA ALA A 111 5.30 4.80 -4.48
C ALA A 111 6.80 4.83 -4.79
N ASN A 112 7.65 4.55 -3.80
CA ASN A 112 9.10 4.46 -3.99
C ASN A 112 9.59 3.03 -4.28
N LYS A 113 8.66 2.10 -4.48
CA LYS A 113 8.99 0.69 -4.72
C LYS A 113 8.74 0.31 -6.17
N GLU A 114 9.32 -0.81 -6.58
CA GLU A 114 9.01 -1.43 -7.86
C GLU A 114 8.04 -2.60 -7.63
N LEU A 115 6.87 -2.54 -8.25
CA LEU A 115 5.85 -3.58 -8.12
C LEU A 115 5.82 -4.53 -9.33
N GLY A 116 6.63 -4.25 -10.35
CA GLY A 116 6.60 -5.00 -11.60
C GLY A 116 5.25 -4.79 -12.31
N ASP A 117 4.61 -5.88 -12.71
CA ASP A 117 3.29 -5.84 -13.31
C ASP A 117 2.15 -6.08 -12.29
N HIS A 118 2.48 -6.27 -11.01
CA HIS A 118 1.50 -6.47 -9.93
C HIS A 118 1.07 -5.11 -9.34
N VAL A 119 0.44 -4.29 -10.17
CA VAL A 119 0.08 -2.91 -9.81
C VAL A 119 -1.42 -2.71 -9.60
N PHE A 120 -2.27 -3.66 -10.01
CA PHE A 120 -3.71 -3.51 -9.88
C PHE A 120 -4.17 -3.93 -8.48
N TYR A 121 -4.81 -3.01 -7.79
CA TYR A 121 -5.34 -3.27 -6.44
C TYR A 121 -6.53 -4.23 -6.52
N GLU A 122 -6.41 -5.38 -5.87
CA GLU A 122 -7.46 -6.40 -5.83
C GLU A 122 -8.22 -6.42 -4.50
N GLY A 123 -7.70 -5.78 -3.50
CA GLY A 123 -8.37 -5.68 -2.21
C GLY A 123 -7.44 -5.82 -1.03
N SER A 124 -8.01 -5.60 0.14
CA SER A 124 -7.34 -5.78 1.42
C SER A 124 -8.40 -6.05 2.48
N GLU A 125 -8.06 -6.89 3.46
CA GLU A 125 -8.90 -7.14 4.62
C GLU A 125 -8.12 -6.78 5.87
N VAL A 126 -8.77 -6.05 6.79
CA VAL A 126 -8.15 -5.68 8.06
C VAL A 126 -8.56 -6.70 9.10
N GLU A 127 -7.57 -7.34 9.72
CA GLU A 127 -7.76 -8.30 10.79
C GLU A 127 -7.04 -7.82 12.04
N LYS A 128 -7.66 -8.02 13.21
CA LYS A 128 -7.05 -7.66 14.48
C LYS A 128 -6.54 -8.94 15.15
N GLU A 129 -5.22 -8.99 15.34
CA GLU A 129 -4.55 -10.13 15.95
C GLU A 129 -4.72 -10.16 17.47
N GLU A 130 -4.32 -11.26 18.12
CA GLU A 130 -4.40 -11.41 19.59
C GLU A 130 -3.58 -10.37 20.33
N ASP A 131 -2.52 -9.85 19.71
CA ASP A 131 -1.68 -8.78 20.28
C ASP A 131 -2.34 -7.40 20.22
N GLY A 132 -3.55 -7.30 19.66
CA GLY A 132 -4.28 -6.05 19.52
C GLY A 132 -3.87 -5.20 18.31
N VAL A 133 -2.94 -5.66 17.50
CA VAL A 133 -2.49 -4.93 16.30
C VAL A 133 -3.37 -5.26 15.11
N ALA A 134 -3.92 -4.22 14.47
CA ALA A 134 -4.66 -4.40 13.22
C ALA A 134 -3.66 -4.59 12.07
N ARG A 135 -3.87 -5.63 11.27
CA ARG A 135 -3.01 -5.97 10.13
C ARG A 135 -3.83 -6.18 8.87
N THR A 136 -3.24 -5.83 7.74
CA THR A 136 -3.84 -6.08 6.44
C THR A 136 -2.77 -6.49 5.44
N TYR A 137 -3.13 -7.37 4.51
CA TYR A 137 -2.29 -7.70 3.36
C TYR A 137 -2.87 -7.04 2.12
N ILE A 138 -2.01 -6.39 1.34
CA ILE A 138 -2.44 -5.69 0.12
C ILE A 138 -2.29 -6.64 -1.05
N TYR A 139 -3.42 -7.04 -1.64
CA TYR A 139 -3.45 -7.95 -2.77
C TYR A 139 -3.40 -7.17 -4.07
N CYS A 140 -2.43 -7.48 -4.91
CA CYS A 140 -2.25 -6.85 -6.21
C CYS A 140 -2.18 -7.91 -7.30
N GLY A 141 -2.79 -7.60 -8.45
CA GLY A 141 -2.74 -8.44 -9.65
C GLY A 141 -2.10 -7.73 -10.82
N SER A 142 -1.92 -8.48 -11.87
CA SER A 142 -1.35 -7.99 -13.14
C SER A 142 -2.40 -7.84 -14.23
#